data_0a571f99055a773d12309a21593cd156
#
_entry.id   0a571f99055a773d12309a21593cd156
#
_cell.length_a   1.000
_cell.length_b   1.000
_cell.length_c   1.000
_cell.angle_alpha   90.00
_cell.angle_beta   90.00
_cell.angle_gamma   90.00
#
_symmetry.space_group_name_H-M   'P 1'
#
loop_
_entity.id
_entity.type
_entity.pdbx_description
1 polymer ?
#
loop_
_entity_poly.entity_id
_entity_poly.type
_entity_poly.pdbx_seq_one_letter_code
_entity_poly.pdbx_strand_id
1 'polypeptide(L)'
;MVKKVDGVQFENEARKSATALVDFSATWCGPCRMLAPVLEDLSEKMAGKLDFYNVDVDEVPELAQEFGVSSIPCLVLMKNGKPVSQSVGFRPGDQLKAWIEGNI
;
A
#
# COMPACT_ATOMS: atom_id res chain seq x y z
N MET A 1 12.00 2.08 -0.65
CA MET A 1 11.82 0.62 -0.51
C MET A 1 10.43 0.32 0.04
N VAL A 2 9.75 -0.64 -0.56
CA VAL A 2 8.46 -1.12 -0.04
C VAL A 2 8.74 -2.20 0.99
N LYS A 3 8.26 -2.05 2.20
CA LYS A 3 8.52 -2.99 3.29
C LYS A 3 7.33 -3.93 3.48
N LYS A 4 7.56 -5.24 3.34
CA LYS A 4 6.55 -6.23 3.69
C LYS A 4 6.39 -6.29 5.21
N VAL A 5 5.15 -6.23 5.69
CA VAL A 5 4.84 -6.24 7.12
C VAL A 5 3.78 -7.28 7.44
N ASP A 6 3.91 -7.90 8.61
CA ASP A 6 2.85 -8.72 9.20
C ASP A 6 1.91 -7.84 10.05
N GLY A 7 0.97 -8.46 10.76
CA GLY A 7 0.00 -7.72 11.56
C GLY A 7 0.62 -6.91 12.68
N VAL A 8 1.62 -7.46 13.36
CA VAL A 8 2.33 -6.76 14.45
C VAL A 8 3.14 -5.60 13.91
N GLN A 9 3.89 -5.82 12.84
CA GLN A 9 4.68 -4.77 12.21
C GLN A 9 3.79 -3.67 11.64
N PHE A 10 2.64 -4.03 11.08
CA PHE A 10 1.67 -3.04 10.60
C PHE A 10 1.26 -2.10 11.72
N GLU A 11 0.89 -2.63 12.87
CA GLU A 11 0.49 -1.80 14.02
C GLU A 11 1.63 -0.93 14.53
N ASN A 12 2.85 -1.47 14.57
CA ASN A 12 3.99 -0.78 15.14
C ASN A 12 4.65 0.22 14.18
N GLU A 13 4.45 0.06 12.88
CA GLU A 13 5.13 0.86 11.86
C GLU A 13 4.15 1.62 10.96
N ALA A 14 3.37 0.91 10.14
CA ALA A 14 2.49 1.56 9.16
C ALA A 14 1.43 2.45 9.83
N ARG A 15 0.81 1.94 10.88
CA ARG A 15 -0.24 2.68 11.57
C ARG A 15 0.29 3.90 12.33
N LYS A 16 1.59 3.93 12.62
CA LYS A 16 2.25 5.05 13.30
C LYS A 16 2.93 6.03 12.35
N SER A 17 2.99 5.70 11.06
CA SER A 17 3.54 6.62 10.04
C SER A 17 2.65 7.84 9.90
N ALA A 18 3.27 9.00 9.69
CA ALA A 18 2.53 10.22 9.38
C ALA A 18 1.73 10.07 8.09
N THR A 19 2.36 9.50 7.05
CA THR A 19 1.72 9.18 5.77
C THR A 19 2.27 7.86 5.28
N ALA A 20 1.40 6.93 4.91
CA ALA A 20 1.77 5.61 4.43
C ALA A 20 0.93 5.19 3.22
N LEU A 21 1.56 4.47 2.30
CA LEU A 21 0.86 3.73 1.26
C LEU A 21 0.97 2.25 1.60
N VAL A 22 -0.17 1.58 1.71
CA VAL A 22 -0.22 0.15 2.01
C VAL A 22 -0.76 -0.60 0.80
N ASP A 23 0.06 -1.51 0.27
CA ASP A 23 -0.28 -2.37 -0.86
C ASP A 23 -0.78 -3.72 -0.34
N PHE A 24 -2.07 -3.96 -0.49
CA PHE A 24 -2.68 -5.26 -0.19
C PHE A 24 -2.59 -6.14 -1.42
N SER A 25 -1.88 -7.27 -1.31
CA SER A 25 -1.59 -8.14 -2.43
C SER A 25 -1.56 -9.62 -2.03
N ALA A 26 -1.36 -10.51 -3.01
CA ALA A 26 -1.14 -11.93 -2.77
C ALA A 26 -0.08 -12.43 -3.75
N THR A 27 0.62 -13.51 -3.38
CA THR A 27 1.71 -14.05 -4.20
C THR A 27 1.23 -14.64 -5.53
N TRP A 28 -0.03 -15.14 -5.57
CA TRP A 28 -0.63 -15.76 -6.76
C TRP A 28 -1.25 -14.74 -7.71
N CYS A 29 -1.29 -13.48 -7.35
CA CYS A 29 -1.99 -12.43 -8.10
C CYS A 29 -1.08 -11.83 -9.16
N GLY A 30 -1.40 -12.04 -10.44
CA GLY A 30 -0.62 -11.53 -11.57
C GLY A 30 -0.50 -10.00 -11.59
N PRO A 31 -1.62 -9.26 -11.52
CA PRO A 31 -1.56 -7.78 -11.47
C PRO A 31 -0.79 -7.25 -10.28
N CYS A 32 -0.84 -7.95 -9.13
CA CYS A 32 -0.04 -7.58 -7.95
C CYS A 32 1.46 -7.66 -8.25
N ARG A 33 1.89 -8.73 -8.94
CA ARG A 33 3.29 -8.90 -9.31
C ARG A 33 3.75 -7.83 -10.31
N MET A 34 2.85 -7.40 -11.21
CA MET A 34 3.15 -6.32 -12.15
C MET A 34 3.27 -4.96 -11.44
N LEU A 35 2.49 -4.76 -10.40
CA LEU A 35 2.50 -3.51 -9.64
C LEU A 35 3.70 -3.38 -8.72
N ALA A 36 4.24 -4.48 -8.23
CA ALA A 36 5.34 -4.46 -7.25
C ALA A 36 6.54 -3.62 -7.69
N PRO A 37 7.09 -3.78 -8.90
CA PRO A 37 8.22 -2.93 -9.34
C PRO A 37 7.83 -1.47 -9.52
N VAL A 38 6.59 -1.19 -9.90
CA VAL A 38 6.09 0.19 -10.02
C VAL A 38 6.11 0.88 -8.65
N LEU A 39 5.65 0.18 -7.61
CA LEU A 39 5.64 0.71 -6.25
C LEU A 39 7.05 0.87 -5.69
N GLU A 40 7.93 -0.09 -5.97
CA GLU A 40 9.33 0.02 -5.55
C GLU A 40 9.99 1.26 -6.13
N ASP A 41 9.78 1.53 -7.42
CA ASP A 41 10.29 2.72 -8.10
C ASP A 41 9.71 4.00 -7.48
N LEU A 42 8.40 4.04 -7.23
CA LEU A 42 7.75 5.18 -6.59
C LEU A 42 8.26 5.40 -5.18
N SER A 43 8.52 4.34 -4.42
CA SER A 43 9.01 4.45 -3.05
C SER A 43 10.36 5.15 -3.00
N GLU A 44 11.20 4.93 -4.01
CA GLU A 44 12.49 5.59 -4.11
C GLU A 44 12.33 7.05 -4.55
N LYS A 45 11.51 7.30 -5.55
CA LYS A 45 11.24 8.65 -6.05
C LYS A 45 10.57 9.56 -5.03
N MET A 46 9.78 8.98 -4.15
CA MET A 46 9.02 9.70 -3.13
C MET A 46 9.58 9.51 -1.72
N ALA A 47 10.82 9.09 -1.61
CA ALA A 47 11.48 8.89 -0.32
C ALA A 47 11.42 10.17 0.52
N GLY A 48 11.08 10.03 1.79
CA GLY A 48 10.92 11.17 2.71
C GLY A 48 9.56 11.83 2.68
N LYS A 49 8.71 11.51 1.68
CA LYS A 49 7.35 12.06 1.59
C LYS A 49 6.32 11.17 2.25
N LEU A 50 6.46 9.85 2.09
CA LEU A 50 5.61 8.86 2.75
C LEU A 50 6.36 7.53 2.80
N ASP A 51 5.84 6.63 3.63
CA ASP A 51 6.37 5.28 3.78
C ASP A 51 5.53 4.29 2.97
N PHE A 52 6.18 3.29 2.38
CA PHE A 52 5.53 2.29 1.55
C PHE A 52 5.58 0.92 2.22
N TYR A 53 4.43 0.27 2.35
CA TYR A 53 4.28 -1.04 2.98
C TYR A 53 3.50 -1.99 2.08
N ASN A 54 3.78 -3.29 2.26
CA ASN A 54 3.04 -4.36 1.60
C ASN A 54 2.47 -5.31 2.65
N VAL A 55 1.21 -5.68 2.49
CA VAL A 55 0.52 -6.67 3.32
C VAL A 55 0.03 -7.80 2.42
N ASP A 56 0.40 -9.04 2.74
CA ASP A 56 -0.12 -10.22 2.07
C ASP A 56 -1.48 -10.57 2.67
N VAL A 57 -2.53 -10.53 1.87
CA VAL A 57 -3.90 -10.74 2.36
C VAL A 57 -4.15 -12.18 2.81
N ASP A 58 -3.35 -13.14 2.33
CA ASP A 58 -3.45 -14.53 2.78
C ASP A 58 -2.78 -14.73 4.13
N GLU A 59 -1.74 -13.96 4.43
CA GLU A 59 -1.05 -14.02 5.71
C GLU A 59 -1.77 -13.21 6.79
N VAL A 60 -2.37 -12.07 6.42
CA VAL A 60 -3.01 -11.16 7.37
C VAL A 60 -4.42 -10.78 6.88
N PRO A 61 -5.34 -11.77 6.80
CA PRO A 61 -6.68 -11.50 6.26
C PRO A 61 -7.50 -10.50 7.10
N GLU A 62 -7.24 -10.41 8.39
CA GLU A 62 -7.95 -9.49 9.27
C GLU A 62 -7.70 -8.01 8.91
N LEU A 63 -6.51 -7.67 8.39
CA LEU A 63 -6.24 -6.32 7.93
C LEU A 63 -7.00 -6.01 6.64
N ALA A 64 -7.07 -6.97 5.72
CA ALA A 64 -7.85 -6.80 4.49
C ALA A 64 -9.32 -6.54 4.84
N GLN A 65 -9.87 -7.25 5.81
CA GLN A 65 -11.24 -7.03 6.28
C GLN A 65 -11.40 -5.64 6.91
N GLU A 66 -10.47 -5.24 7.75
CA GLU A 66 -10.53 -3.94 8.43
C GLU A 66 -10.61 -2.79 7.42
N PHE A 67 -9.83 -2.86 6.36
CA PHE A 67 -9.78 -1.79 5.34
C PHE A 67 -10.76 -1.99 4.19
N GLY A 68 -11.63 -2.99 4.27
CA GLY A 68 -12.65 -3.24 3.25
C GLY A 68 -12.08 -3.67 1.91
N VAL A 69 -10.94 -4.36 1.91
CA VAL A 69 -10.29 -4.83 0.69
C VAL A 69 -11.02 -6.06 0.17
N SER A 70 -11.69 -5.92 -0.98
CA SER A 70 -12.41 -7.03 -1.63
C SER A 70 -11.76 -7.48 -2.92
N SER A 71 -10.92 -6.66 -3.53
CA SER A 71 -10.19 -6.98 -4.76
C SER A 71 -8.74 -6.54 -4.61
N ILE A 72 -7.82 -7.28 -5.20
CA ILE A 72 -6.38 -7.00 -5.14
C ILE A 72 -5.80 -6.87 -6.55
N PRO A 73 -4.73 -6.07 -6.74
CA PRO A 73 -4.09 -5.24 -5.72
C PRO A 73 -4.98 -4.10 -5.25
N CYS A 74 -4.89 -3.76 -3.98
CA CYS A 74 -5.60 -2.62 -3.43
C CYS A 74 -4.61 -1.75 -2.67
N LEU A 75 -4.49 -0.50 -3.07
CA LEU A 75 -3.63 0.48 -2.41
C LEU A 75 -4.47 1.34 -1.48
N VAL A 76 -4.03 1.46 -0.24
CA VAL A 76 -4.69 2.30 0.75
C VAL A 76 -3.72 3.39 1.18
N LEU A 77 -4.09 4.65 0.97
CA LEU A 77 -3.36 5.77 1.53
C LEU A 77 -3.84 6.05 2.94
N MET A 78 -2.89 6.21 3.84
CA MET A 78 -3.18 6.45 5.25
C MET A 78 -2.47 7.72 5.70
N LYS A 79 -3.16 8.51 6.53
CA LYS A 79 -2.57 9.66 7.21
C LYS A 79 -2.83 9.54 8.70
N ASN A 80 -1.75 9.59 9.48
CA ASN A 80 -1.83 9.47 10.94
C ASN A 80 -2.59 8.22 11.40
N GLY A 81 -2.36 7.10 10.70
CA GLY A 81 -2.96 5.82 11.03
C GLY A 81 -4.39 5.60 10.52
N LYS A 82 -4.94 6.53 9.74
CA LYS A 82 -6.31 6.44 9.21
C LYS A 82 -6.33 6.43 7.70
N PRO A 83 -7.17 5.58 7.06
CA PRO A 83 -7.28 5.57 5.61
C PRO A 83 -7.94 6.85 5.10
N VAL A 84 -7.39 7.40 4.01
CA VAL A 84 -7.93 8.61 3.37
C VAL A 84 -8.34 8.38 1.92
N SER A 85 -7.80 7.38 1.24
CA SER A 85 -8.16 7.06 -0.14
C SER A 85 -7.74 5.64 -0.50
N GLN A 86 -8.40 5.04 -1.48
CA GLN A 86 -8.06 3.71 -2.01
C GLN A 86 -7.95 3.75 -3.53
N SER A 87 -7.09 2.87 -4.07
CA SER A 87 -6.97 2.63 -5.50
C SER A 87 -6.93 1.12 -5.73
N VAL A 88 -7.86 0.60 -6.52
CA VAL A 88 -7.99 -0.84 -6.78
C VAL A 88 -7.48 -1.16 -8.19
N GLY A 89 -6.71 -2.24 -8.30
CA GLY A 89 -6.17 -2.72 -9.57
C GLY A 89 -4.84 -2.10 -9.93
N PHE A 90 -4.27 -2.60 -11.04
CA PHE A 90 -3.01 -2.07 -11.57
C PHE A 90 -3.21 -0.68 -12.18
N ARG A 91 -2.28 0.23 -11.86
CA ARG A 91 -2.20 1.54 -12.52
C ARG A 91 -0.72 1.88 -12.76
N PRO A 92 -0.41 2.61 -13.86
CA PRO A 92 0.96 3.06 -14.11
C PRO A 92 1.48 4.02 -13.04
N GLY A 93 2.79 4.09 -12.93
CA GLY A 93 3.45 4.88 -11.89
C GLY A 93 3.11 6.37 -11.91
N ASP A 94 2.99 6.98 -13.09
CA ASP A 94 2.64 8.40 -13.23
C ASP A 94 1.23 8.69 -12.70
N GLN A 95 0.29 7.79 -12.95
CA GLN A 95 -1.08 7.92 -12.43
C GLN A 95 -1.11 7.74 -10.92
N LEU A 96 -0.37 6.78 -10.40
CA LEU A 96 -0.30 6.54 -8.96
C LEU A 96 0.36 7.70 -8.23
N LYS A 97 1.43 8.26 -8.80
CA LYS A 97 2.10 9.42 -8.23
C LYS A 97 1.15 10.60 -8.12
N ALA A 98 0.39 10.88 -9.19
CA ALA A 98 -0.61 11.95 -9.20
C ALA A 98 -1.70 11.73 -8.15
N TRP A 99 -2.19 10.50 -8.03
CA TRP A 99 -3.19 10.14 -7.03
C TRP A 99 -2.65 10.32 -5.61
N ILE A 100 -1.44 9.87 -5.34
CA ILE A 100 -0.81 10.05 -4.03
C ILE A 100 -0.68 11.53 -3.71
N GLU A 101 -0.10 12.31 -4.63
CA GLU A 101 0.14 13.74 -4.42
C GLU A 101 -1.15 14.52 -4.23
N GLY A 102 -2.23 14.08 -4.85
CA GLY A 102 -3.54 14.71 -4.68
C GLY A 102 -4.23 14.42 -3.35
N ASN A 103 -3.71 13.47 -2.55
CA ASN A 103 -4.35 13.01 -1.31
C ASN A 103 -3.48 13.15 -0.06
N ILE A 104 -2.30 13.71 -0.21
CA ILE A 104 -1.41 13.90 0.95
C ILE A 104 -1.04 15.36 1.19
#